data_e3727051ee16ba1e8b4da984b9c315f4
#
_entry.id   e3727051ee16ba1e8b4da984b9c315f4
#
_cell.length_a   1.000
_cell.length_b   1.000
_cell.length_c   1.000
_cell.angle_alpha   90.00
_cell.angle_beta   90.00
_cell.angle_gamma   90.00
#
_symmetry.space_group_name_H-M   'P 1'
#
loop_
_entity.id
_entity.type
_entity.pdbx_description
1 polymer ?
#
loop_
_entity_poly.entity_id
_entity_poly.type
_entity_poly.pdbx_seq_one_letter_code
_entity_poly.pdbx_strand_id
1 'polypeptide(L)'
;MSLDDNQLLVLAPSVADSARAPEGGHTLKLVGMQPYDCVGGPERWDDLKHQVADANLRLLQRYAPNLTDDKVLGAEVRSPLDLERYNRHNWHGSCHGGDLGPAQSYRLRPAAGWASHRTPIERLYQTGSTTHPGGSVTGAPGRNAAMVLLTDLGRDPAEVMSPGAAARAPKTTAATH
;
A
#
# COMPACT_ATOMS: atom_id res chain seq x y z
N MET A 1 -17.84 3.75 -18.74
CA MET A 1 -16.85 2.66 -18.71
C MET A 1 -17.63 1.39 -18.51
N SER A 2 -17.52 0.42 -19.42
CA SER A 2 -18.17 -0.88 -19.25
C SER A 2 -17.46 -1.63 -18.12
N LEU A 3 -18.22 -2.28 -17.23
CA LEU A 3 -17.64 -3.13 -16.18
C LEU A 3 -16.89 -4.35 -16.77
N ASP A 4 -17.13 -4.67 -18.04
CA ASP A 4 -16.46 -5.75 -18.77
C ASP A 4 -14.98 -5.44 -19.12
N ASP A 5 -14.59 -4.16 -19.11
CA ASP A 5 -13.22 -3.71 -19.41
C ASP A 5 -12.38 -3.48 -18.14
N ASN A 6 -12.87 -3.87 -16.98
CA ASN A 6 -12.15 -3.69 -15.71
C ASN A 6 -10.89 -4.56 -15.68
N GLN A 7 -9.75 -3.93 -15.41
CA GLN A 7 -8.56 -4.66 -15.00
C GLN A 7 -8.73 -5.10 -13.54
N LEU A 8 -8.70 -6.39 -13.30
CA LEU A 8 -8.86 -6.97 -11.99
C LEU A 8 -7.56 -7.67 -11.57
N LEU A 9 -6.94 -7.17 -10.50
CA LEU A 9 -5.84 -7.87 -9.83
C LEU A 9 -6.44 -8.85 -8.82
N VAL A 10 -6.13 -10.13 -8.98
CA VAL A 10 -6.58 -11.20 -8.08
C VAL A 10 -5.40 -11.75 -7.32
N LEU A 11 -5.48 -11.75 -6.01
CA LEU A 11 -4.48 -12.29 -5.10
C LEU A 11 -5.11 -13.39 -4.25
N ALA A 12 -4.39 -14.50 -4.06
CA ALA A 12 -4.78 -15.61 -3.17
C ALA A 12 -3.76 -15.76 -2.03
N PRO A 13 -3.77 -14.88 -1.02
CA PRO A 13 -2.75 -14.87 0.03
C PRO A 13 -2.65 -16.18 0.82
N SER A 14 -3.75 -16.88 0.98
CA SER A 14 -3.82 -18.18 1.69
C SER A 14 -3.05 -19.31 0.98
N VAL A 15 -2.72 -19.16 -0.29
CA VAL A 15 -1.86 -20.13 -1.01
C VAL A 15 -0.42 -20.06 -0.51
N ALA A 16 0.05 -18.84 -0.18
CA ALA A 16 1.40 -18.63 0.35
C ALA A 16 1.47 -18.78 1.87
N ASP A 17 0.38 -18.48 2.56
CA ASP A 17 0.28 -18.48 4.01
C ASP A 17 -1.07 -19.08 4.45
N SER A 18 -1.06 -20.37 4.79
CA SER A 18 -2.27 -21.12 5.15
C SER A 18 -2.96 -20.60 6.43
N ALA A 19 -2.26 -19.84 7.28
CA ALA A 19 -2.85 -19.24 8.48
C ALA A 19 -3.91 -18.15 8.15
N ARG A 20 -4.02 -17.75 6.88
CA ARG A 20 -4.98 -16.72 6.41
C ARG A 20 -6.37 -17.27 6.07
N ALA A 21 -6.56 -18.56 6.17
CA ALA A 21 -7.86 -19.19 5.95
C ALA A 21 -8.01 -20.44 6.85
N PRO A 22 -9.24 -20.82 7.22
CA PRO A 22 -9.47 -22.10 7.87
C PRO A 22 -9.12 -23.27 6.92
N GLU A 23 -8.92 -24.46 7.47
CA GLU A 23 -8.61 -25.65 6.69
C GLU A 23 -9.68 -25.91 5.62
N GLY A 24 -9.22 -26.16 4.38
CA GLY A 24 -10.09 -26.34 3.21
C GLY A 24 -10.69 -25.06 2.63
N GLY A 25 -10.42 -23.90 3.25
CA GLY A 25 -10.84 -22.61 2.77
C GLY A 25 -9.71 -21.80 2.12
N HIS A 26 -10.08 -20.74 1.41
CA HIS A 26 -9.14 -19.80 0.82
C HIS A 26 -9.61 -18.37 0.99
N THR A 27 -8.64 -17.43 1.04
CA THR A 27 -8.92 -16.00 0.93
C THR A 27 -8.52 -15.50 -0.45
N LEU A 28 -9.42 -14.73 -1.06
CA LEU A 28 -9.15 -14.03 -2.30
C LEU A 28 -9.25 -12.51 -2.07
N LYS A 29 -8.35 -11.76 -2.66
CA LYS A 29 -8.43 -10.31 -2.70
C LYS A 29 -8.54 -9.87 -4.15
N LEU A 30 -9.64 -9.20 -4.46
CA LEU A 30 -9.93 -8.62 -5.76
C LEU A 30 -9.69 -7.12 -5.68
N VAL A 31 -8.83 -6.59 -6.53
CA VAL A 31 -8.54 -5.16 -6.59
C VAL A 31 -8.83 -4.66 -8.00
N GLY A 32 -9.88 -3.87 -8.14
CA GLY A 32 -10.24 -3.18 -9.37
C GLY A 32 -9.87 -1.69 -9.27
N MET A 33 -9.38 -1.13 -10.36
CA MET A 33 -9.13 0.32 -10.45
C MET A 33 -10.45 1.03 -10.70
N GLN A 34 -10.85 1.90 -9.78
CA GLN A 34 -12.11 2.62 -9.84
C GLN A 34 -11.87 4.12 -9.65
N PRO A 35 -12.60 5.01 -10.36
CA PRO A 35 -12.54 6.43 -10.12
C PRO A 35 -13.07 6.75 -8.71
N TYR A 36 -12.47 7.73 -8.05
CA TYR A 36 -12.99 8.24 -6.80
C TYR A 36 -14.30 9.01 -7.01
N ASP A 37 -14.29 9.91 -8.00
CA ASP A 37 -15.45 10.74 -8.33
C ASP A 37 -16.46 9.97 -9.18
N CYS A 38 -17.68 9.90 -8.68
CA CYS A 38 -18.83 9.37 -9.38
C CYS A 38 -19.73 10.50 -9.91
N VAL A 39 -20.55 10.23 -10.91
CA VAL A 39 -21.65 11.13 -11.27
C VAL A 39 -22.59 11.24 -10.07
N GLY A 40 -22.71 12.45 -9.52
CA GLY A 40 -23.47 12.71 -8.29
C GLY A 40 -22.64 12.73 -7.00
N GLY A 41 -21.31 12.71 -7.12
CA GLY A 41 -20.39 12.82 -5.99
C GLY A 41 -19.85 11.48 -5.49
N PRO A 42 -18.77 11.50 -4.68
CA PRO A 42 -18.13 10.29 -4.18
C PRO A 42 -19.02 9.50 -3.21
N GLU A 43 -20.00 10.13 -2.56
CA GLU A 43 -20.95 9.48 -1.66
C GLU A 43 -21.80 8.41 -2.36
N ARG A 44 -21.89 8.48 -3.69
CA ARG A 44 -22.55 7.43 -4.49
C ARG A 44 -21.90 6.06 -4.31
N TRP A 45 -20.65 6.01 -3.84
CA TRP A 45 -19.99 4.75 -3.55
C TRP A 45 -20.68 3.94 -2.44
N ASP A 46 -21.38 4.58 -1.52
CA ASP A 46 -22.14 3.88 -0.50
C ASP A 46 -23.23 2.98 -1.10
N ASP A 47 -23.82 3.40 -2.24
CA ASP A 47 -24.83 2.62 -2.97
C ASP A 47 -24.22 1.68 -4.03
N LEU A 48 -23.11 2.08 -4.67
CA LEU A 48 -22.58 1.42 -5.85
C LEU A 48 -21.60 0.28 -5.54
N LYS A 49 -20.91 0.32 -4.39
CA LYS A 49 -19.79 -0.56 -4.10
C LYS A 49 -20.14 -2.06 -4.20
N HIS A 50 -21.32 -2.45 -3.76
CA HIS A 50 -21.73 -3.85 -3.84
C HIS A 50 -22.01 -4.29 -5.28
N GLN A 51 -22.60 -3.43 -6.11
CA GLN A 51 -22.84 -3.71 -7.53
C GLN A 51 -21.49 -3.87 -8.28
N VAL A 52 -20.51 -3.03 -7.96
CA VAL A 52 -19.16 -3.13 -8.54
C VAL A 52 -18.45 -4.39 -8.07
N ALA A 53 -18.59 -4.76 -6.79
CA ALA A 53 -18.03 -5.98 -6.24
C ALA A 53 -18.61 -7.23 -6.91
N ASP A 54 -19.93 -7.27 -7.09
CA ASP A 54 -20.62 -8.37 -7.79
C ASP A 54 -20.13 -8.48 -9.23
N ALA A 55 -19.99 -7.36 -9.94
CA ALA A 55 -19.47 -7.36 -11.30
C ALA A 55 -18.04 -7.88 -11.37
N ASN A 56 -17.17 -7.50 -10.41
CA ASN A 56 -15.81 -8.01 -10.32
C ASN A 56 -15.76 -9.52 -10.01
N LEU A 57 -16.65 -10.01 -9.14
CA LEU A 57 -16.77 -11.44 -8.87
C LEU A 57 -17.21 -12.20 -10.12
N ARG A 58 -18.22 -11.71 -10.84
CA ARG A 58 -18.67 -12.31 -12.10
C ARG A 58 -17.59 -12.32 -13.18
N LEU A 59 -16.79 -11.25 -13.24
CA LEU A 59 -15.63 -11.21 -14.13
C LEU A 59 -14.61 -12.31 -13.77
N LEU A 60 -14.29 -12.47 -12.48
CA LEU A 60 -13.40 -13.55 -12.03
C LEU A 60 -13.97 -14.94 -12.36
N GLN A 61 -15.25 -15.16 -12.15
CA GLN A 61 -15.92 -16.44 -12.42
C GLN A 61 -15.83 -16.87 -13.90
N ARG A 62 -15.70 -15.93 -14.85
CA ARG A 62 -15.44 -16.29 -16.27
C ARG A 62 -14.11 -17.01 -16.46
N TYR A 63 -13.11 -16.72 -15.63
CA TYR A 63 -11.76 -17.32 -15.68
C TYR A 63 -11.58 -18.46 -14.67
N ALA A 64 -12.42 -18.50 -13.65
CA ALA A 64 -12.43 -19.50 -12.61
C ALA A 64 -13.85 -20.10 -12.46
N PRO A 65 -14.32 -20.90 -13.45
CA PRO A 65 -15.70 -21.40 -13.46
C PRO A 65 -16.03 -22.34 -12.31
N ASN A 66 -15.02 -22.83 -11.62
CA ASN A 66 -15.15 -23.62 -10.38
C ASN A 66 -15.44 -22.78 -9.14
N LEU A 67 -15.30 -21.45 -9.21
CA LEU A 67 -15.68 -20.52 -8.14
C LEU A 67 -17.16 -20.14 -8.32
N THR A 68 -18.04 -20.98 -7.85
CA THR A 68 -19.49 -20.76 -7.89
C THR A 68 -19.95 -19.97 -6.66
N ASP A 69 -21.15 -19.36 -6.72
CA ASP A 69 -21.65 -18.47 -5.66
C ASP A 69 -21.76 -19.20 -4.31
N ASP A 70 -22.08 -20.49 -4.30
CA ASP A 70 -22.18 -21.33 -3.10
C ASP A 70 -20.81 -21.55 -2.40
N LYS A 71 -19.71 -21.30 -3.08
CA LYS A 71 -18.37 -21.38 -2.52
C LYS A 71 -17.87 -20.06 -1.92
N VAL A 72 -18.60 -18.98 -2.12
CA VAL A 72 -18.30 -17.67 -1.54
C VAL A 72 -18.94 -17.59 -0.14
N LEU A 73 -18.16 -17.86 0.89
CA LEU A 73 -18.63 -17.89 2.27
C LEU A 73 -18.93 -16.50 2.84
N GLY A 74 -18.29 -15.47 2.29
CA GLY A 74 -18.47 -14.08 2.68
C GLY A 74 -17.54 -13.16 1.91
N ALA A 75 -17.86 -11.88 1.90
CA ALA A 75 -17.06 -10.85 1.26
C ALA A 75 -17.10 -9.55 2.05
N GLU A 76 -15.95 -8.90 2.16
CA GLU A 76 -15.84 -7.52 2.61
C GLU A 76 -15.58 -6.63 1.40
N VAL A 77 -16.39 -5.59 1.24
CA VAL A 77 -16.28 -4.67 0.09
C VAL A 77 -15.89 -3.30 0.57
N ARG A 78 -14.80 -2.77 0.00
CA ARG A 78 -14.32 -1.40 0.26
C ARG A 78 -14.25 -0.61 -1.04
N SER A 79 -14.95 0.51 -1.08
CA SER A 79 -14.87 1.48 -2.15
C SER A 79 -13.67 2.42 -1.98
N PRO A 80 -13.32 3.23 -3.01
CA PRO A 80 -12.35 4.32 -2.85
C PRO A 80 -12.69 5.28 -1.70
N LEU A 81 -13.98 5.59 -1.53
CA LEU A 81 -14.47 6.43 -0.44
C LEU A 81 -14.29 5.78 0.94
N ASP A 82 -14.53 4.46 1.05
CA ASP A 82 -14.30 3.73 2.30
C ASP A 82 -12.81 3.71 2.68
N LEU A 83 -11.89 3.61 1.69
CA LEU A 83 -10.46 3.66 1.94
C LEU A 83 -10.02 5.03 2.50
N GLU A 84 -10.56 6.12 1.97
CA GLU A 84 -10.28 7.46 2.48
C GLU A 84 -10.88 7.69 3.88
N ARG A 85 -12.10 7.23 4.12
CA ARG A 85 -12.75 7.31 5.44
C ARG A 85 -11.99 6.50 6.50
N TYR A 86 -11.45 5.35 6.13
CA TYR A 86 -10.66 4.51 7.01
C TYR A 86 -9.32 5.15 7.39
N ASN A 87 -8.66 5.77 6.41
CA ASN A 87 -7.39 6.47 6.63
C ASN A 87 -7.26 7.64 5.65
N ARG A 88 -7.25 8.86 6.16
CA ARG A 88 -7.12 10.09 5.36
C ARG A 88 -5.82 10.18 4.56
N HIS A 89 -4.81 9.37 4.90
CA HIS A 89 -3.62 9.18 4.06
C HIS A 89 -3.97 8.61 2.68
N ASN A 90 -5.04 7.84 2.57
CA ASN A 90 -5.57 7.32 1.32
C ASN A 90 -6.42 8.38 0.60
N TRP A 91 -5.84 9.54 0.35
CA TRP A 91 -6.50 10.65 -0.34
C TRP A 91 -7.16 10.17 -1.64
N HIS A 92 -8.46 10.42 -1.79
CA HIS A 92 -9.28 9.93 -2.91
C HIS A 92 -9.15 8.40 -3.13
N GLY A 93 -9.02 7.64 -2.06
CA GLY A 93 -8.91 6.18 -2.12
C GLY A 93 -7.53 5.67 -2.59
N SER A 94 -6.55 6.56 -2.78
CA SER A 94 -5.23 6.16 -3.24
C SER A 94 -4.45 5.44 -2.14
N CYS A 95 -4.08 4.18 -2.39
CA CYS A 95 -3.18 3.42 -1.51
C CYS A 95 -1.71 3.88 -1.58
N HIS A 96 -1.39 4.84 -2.43
CA HIS A 96 -0.05 5.37 -2.63
C HIS A 96 0.20 6.71 -1.93
N GLY A 97 -0.74 7.18 -1.11
CA GLY A 97 -0.61 8.43 -0.38
C GLY A 97 -0.71 9.65 -1.29
N GLY A 98 -1.79 9.71 -2.07
CA GLY A 98 -2.08 10.81 -3.00
C GLY A 98 -1.79 10.47 -4.45
N ASP A 99 -1.68 11.50 -5.28
CA ASP A 99 -1.46 11.38 -6.71
C ASP A 99 -0.07 10.81 -7.06
N LEU A 100 0.02 10.06 -8.16
CA LEU A 100 1.26 9.56 -8.76
C LEU A 100 1.59 10.24 -10.10
N GLY A 101 0.92 11.34 -10.41
CA GLY A 101 1.17 12.12 -11.63
C GLY A 101 2.59 12.75 -11.66
N PRO A 102 3.00 13.32 -12.80
CA PRO A 102 4.33 13.93 -12.94
C PRO A 102 4.61 15.03 -11.90
N ALA A 103 3.59 15.78 -11.49
CA ALA A 103 3.69 16.82 -10.45
C ALA A 103 3.95 16.28 -9.05
N GLN A 104 3.79 14.97 -8.83
CA GLN A 104 4.03 14.26 -7.58
C GLN A 104 5.12 13.19 -7.74
N SER A 105 6.10 13.43 -8.62
CA SER A 105 7.19 12.51 -8.90
C SER A 105 8.55 13.10 -8.52
N TYR A 106 9.50 12.24 -8.20
CA TYR A 106 10.88 12.58 -7.86
C TYR A 106 10.98 13.69 -6.79
N ARG A 107 11.69 14.78 -7.13
CA ARG A 107 11.94 15.92 -6.24
C ARG A 107 10.70 16.79 -5.93
N LEU A 108 9.57 16.50 -6.57
CA LEU A 108 8.31 17.19 -6.32
C LEU A 108 7.43 16.45 -5.28
N ARG A 109 7.83 15.24 -4.86
CA ARG A 109 7.08 14.43 -3.90
C ARG A 109 7.68 14.48 -2.50
N PRO A 110 6.92 14.77 -1.44
CA PRO A 110 5.48 15.12 -1.40
C PRO A 110 5.20 16.56 -1.83
N ALA A 111 6.19 17.42 -1.77
CA ALA A 111 6.12 18.82 -2.15
C ALA A 111 7.51 19.31 -2.58
N ALA A 112 7.56 20.39 -3.34
CA ALA A 112 8.82 21.03 -3.73
C ALA A 112 9.63 21.40 -2.47
N GLY A 113 10.91 21.01 -2.43
CA GLY A 113 11.81 21.24 -1.29
C GLY A 113 11.77 20.18 -0.18
N TRP A 114 10.80 19.24 -0.21
CA TRP A 114 10.64 18.22 0.85
C TRP A 114 11.05 16.80 0.41
N ALA A 115 11.55 16.65 -0.80
CA ALA A 115 11.90 15.33 -1.35
C ALA A 115 13.08 14.63 -0.65
N SER A 116 13.84 15.36 0.17
CA SER A 116 15.02 14.84 0.88
C SER A 116 14.69 14.12 2.18
N HIS A 117 13.43 13.81 2.44
CA HIS A 117 12.95 13.19 3.69
C HIS A 117 13.09 14.05 4.95
N ARG A 118 13.81 15.16 4.91
CA ARG A 118 13.91 16.11 6.01
C ARG A 118 12.69 17.01 6.04
N THR A 119 12.22 17.36 7.24
CA THR A 119 11.21 18.37 7.44
C THR A 119 11.86 19.68 7.90
N PRO A 120 11.14 20.83 7.91
CA PRO A 120 11.62 22.06 8.55
C PRO A 120 11.84 21.95 10.06
N ILE A 121 11.29 20.92 10.69
CA ILE A 121 11.46 20.65 12.11
C ILE A 121 12.75 19.83 12.28
N GLU A 122 13.68 20.35 13.09
CA GLU A 122 14.96 19.69 13.35
C GLU A 122 14.73 18.26 13.88
N ARG A 123 15.50 17.29 13.34
CA ARG A 123 15.44 15.87 13.71
C ARG A 123 14.11 15.16 13.42
N LEU A 124 13.20 15.81 12.71
CA LEU A 124 11.98 15.17 12.22
C LEU A 124 12.12 14.80 10.76
N TYR A 125 11.97 13.52 10.48
CA TYR A 125 12.04 12.95 9.12
C TYR A 125 10.70 12.40 8.71
N GLN A 126 10.45 12.41 7.40
CA GLN A 126 9.25 11.84 6.82
C GLN A 126 9.59 10.65 5.91
N THR A 127 8.70 9.67 5.87
CA THR A 127 8.81 8.48 5.03
C THR A 127 7.41 7.95 4.69
N GLY A 128 7.35 6.83 3.99
CA GLY A 128 6.11 6.21 3.60
C GLY A 128 5.74 6.51 2.14
N SER A 129 4.55 6.08 1.74
CA SER A 129 4.11 6.15 0.35
C SER A 129 3.97 7.58 -0.20
N THR A 130 3.87 8.59 0.65
CA THR A 130 3.86 10.01 0.26
C THR A 130 5.22 10.56 -0.13
N THR A 131 6.33 9.87 0.18
CA THR A 131 7.67 10.31 -0.17
C THR A 131 8.23 9.52 -1.37
N HIS A 132 9.26 10.07 -2.03
CA HIS A 132 9.90 9.38 -3.15
C HIS A 132 10.52 8.04 -2.73
N PRO A 133 10.40 6.96 -3.51
CA PRO A 133 9.78 6.84 -4.84
C PRO A 133 8.27 6.56 -4.84
N GLY A 134 7.60 6.62 -3.72
CA GLY A 134 6.17 6.35 -3.62
C GLY A 134 5.85 5.03 -2.96
N GLY A 135 4.58 4.64 -2.98
CA GLY A 135 4.09 3.37 -2.45
C GLY A 135 4.56 2.13 -3.20
N SER A 136 3.87 1.00 -3.02
CA SER A 136 4.14 -0.33 -3.62
C SER A 136 5.06 -1.24 -2.82
N VAL A 137 4.90 -1.32 -1.53
CA VAL A 137 5.51 -2.37 -0.65
C VAL A 137 7.00 -2.67 -0.95
N THR A 138 7.74 -1.66 -1.46
CA THR A 138 9.15 -1.82 -1.83
C THR A 138 10.10 -1.61 -0.66
N GLY A 139 9.64 -0.95 0.41
CA GLY A 139 10.48 -0.45 1.49
C GLY A 139 11.40 0.71 1.08
N ALA A 140 11.38 1.13 -0.19
CA ALA A 140 12.31 2.13 -0.71
C ALA A 140 12.22 3.50 -0.01
N PRO A 141 11.04 4.07 0.28
CA PRO A 141 10.94 5.31 1.04
C PRO A 141 11.58 5.21 2.43
N GLY A 142 11.34 4.09 3.13
CA GLY A 142 11.94 3.84 4.45
C GLY A 142 13.45 3.74 4.38
N ARG A 143 13.97 3.00 3.39
CA ARG A 143 15.41 2.90 3.14
C ARG A 143 16.03 4.26 2.85
N ASN A 144 15.41 5.08 1.98
CA ASN A 144 15.92 6.40 1.64
C ASN A 144 15.93 7.34 2.87
N ALA A 145 14.86 7.34 3.65
CA ALA A 145 14.80 8.13 4.88
C ALA A 145 15.86 7.69 5.90
N ALA A 146 16.08 6.39 6.06
CA ALA A 146 17.12 5.86 6.94
C ALA A 146 18.53 6.28 6.49
N MET A 147 18.81 6.27 5.19
CA MET A 147 20.09 6.74 4.66
C MET A 147 20.34 8.23 5.01
N VAL A 148 19.32 9.06 4.83
CA VAL A 148 19.37 10.49 5.17
C VAL A 148 19.61 10.68 6.67
N LEU A 149 18.84 9.99 7.49
CA LEU A 149 18.97 10.03 8.96
C LEU A 149 20.36 9.62 9.44
N LEU A 150 20.90 8.51 8.92
CA LEU A 150 22.24 8.03 9.30
C LEU A 150 23.33 9.04 8.92
N THR A 151 23.22 9.64 7.72
CA THR A 151 24.14 10.69 7.27
C THR A 151 24.11 11.89 8.24
N ASP A 152 22.91 12.34 8.63
CA ASP A 152 22.74 13.48 9.55
C ASP A 152 23.28 13.17 10.97
N LEU A 153 23.28 11.91 11.36
CA LEU A 153 23.89 11.42 12.60
C LEU A 153 25.41 11.19 12.49
N GLY A 154 26.04 11.53 11.37
CA GLY A 154 27.48 11.30 11.13
C GLY A 154 27.83 9.82 10.96
N ARG A 155 26.88 8.96 10.62
CA ARG A 155 27.09 7.52 10.37
C ARG A 155 27.16 7.25 8.87
N ASP A 156 28.04 6.35 8.46
CA ASP A 156 28.03 5.87 7.08
C ASP A 156 26.87 4.90 6.86
N PRO A 157 25.90 5.25 5.99
CA PRO A 157 24.80 4.34 5.67
C PRO A 157 25.26 3.00 5.11
N ALA A 158 26.37 2.95 4.37
CA ALA A 158 26.89 1.71 3.80
C ALA A 158 27.35 0.71 4.87
N GLU A 159 27.92 1.20 5.96
CA GLU A 159 28.32 0.34 7.08
C GLU A 159 27.12 -0.30 7.79
N VAL A 160 26.02 0.47 7.94
CA VAL A 160 24.84 0.02 8.68
C VAL A 160 23.93 -0.86 7.81
N MET A 161 23.80 -0.54 6.53
CA MET A 161 22.83 -1.16 5.61
C MET A 161 23.41 -2.31 4.78
N SER A 162 24.71 -2.61 4.92
CA SER A 162 25.34 -3.73 4.23
C SER A 162 24.84 -5.09 4.77
N PRO A 163 24.69 -6.11 3.90
CA PRO A 163 24.45 -7.47 4.35
C PRO A 163 25.57 -7.91 5.34
N GLY A 164 25.18 -8.31 6.54
CA GLY A 164 26.14 -8.68 7.60
C GLY A 164 26.52 -7.54 8.56
N ALA A 165 26.02 -6.33 8.42
CA ALA A 165 26.26 -5.24 9.37
C ALA A 165 25.84 -5.62 10.81
N ALA A 166 24.75 -6.37 10.97
CA ALA A 166 24.30 -6.88 12.26
C ALA A 166 25.29 -7.84 12.92
N ALA A 167 26.13 -8.56 12.14
CA ALA A 167 27.16 -9.44 12.64
C ALA A 167 28.44 -8.69 13.10
N ARG A 168 28.56 -7.41 12.71
CA ARG A 168 29.70 -6.54 13.03
C ARG A 168 29.44 -5.58 14.18
N ALA A 169 28.20 -5.50 14.66
CA ALA A 169 27.88 -4.67 15.81
C ALA A 169 28.68 -5.17 17.02
N PRO A 170 29.44 -4.30 17.72
CA PRO A 170 30.15 -4.71 18.91
C PRO A 170 29.13 -5.23 19.92
N LYS A 171 29.37 -6.44 20.44
CA LYS A 171 28.61 -6.96 21.57
C LYS A 171 28.84 -6.00 22.72
N THR A 172 27.81 -5.23 23.08
CA THR A 172 27.84 -4.39 24.26
C THR A 172 28.04 -5.34 25.45
N THR A 173 29.24 -5.45 25.95
CA THR A 173 29.53 -6.09 27.24
C THR A 173 28.81 -5.24 28.28
N ALA A 174 27.73 -5.76 28.82
CA ALA A 174 27.08 -5.17 29.99
C ALA A 174 28.16 -5.10 31.08
N ALA A 175 28.56 -3.87 31.43
CA ALA A 175 29.37 -3.65 32.60
C ALA A 175 28.53 -3.96 33.83
N THR A 176 28.80 -5.07 34.45
CA THR A 176 28.35 -5.40 35.81
C THR A 176 29.01 -4.41 36.76
N HIS A 177 28.22 -3.55 37.37
CA HIS A 177 28.49 -2.87 38.62
C HIS A 177 27.46 -3.25 39.66
#